data_77c5a815a28dbb6064c4a90eba5ede2d
#
_entry.id   77c5a815a28dbb6064c4a90eba5ede2d
#
_cell.length_a   1.000
_cell.length_b   1.000
_cell.length_c   1.000
_cell.angle_alpha   90.00
_cell.angle_beta   90.00
_cell.angle_gamma   90.00
#
_symmetry.space_group_name_H-M   'P 1'
#
loop_
_entity.id
_entity.type
_entity.pdbx_description
1 polymer ?
#
loop_
_entity_poly.entity_id
_entity_poly.type
_entity_poly.pdbx_seq_one_letter_code
_entity_poly.pdbx_strand_id
1 'polypeptide(L)'
;MMNFDEFLEATRSRVQEELPDTEVKIQQVNKLQGESYVGISVQPEGAAAAATFNIGPAFERYQADPSQESAILDKIASDAKQVSAAIPVFEVNSITNYESAKTHLVMQVVPVEPNAEMLENIPHKTVEDIAVVYRVELPHPEDSSATTLVTNQLLEKYGVTPEQLHADAVAAQLANHPPVLKNMSEMMAEMSGGMFDMPESPMWVATVEGGMNGASVTQLPDFLQEAADRLGGDFFVLPSSVHEVLFIRDDGSFEREQLESMVRGVNATEVSEADFLSDSVYHYDSDDHVFEKAVTFESRVAEQSAVYAAEAPAPAVETMTVLLVEPNQHPRPVEIGTGLENLQSAVGGYIEVVYPFDEPVALVMNEEGKLDGLPLNRALRDDNGEIYDVVAGSFLVVGLTDEDFGSLTPDQMKTFEEKFHSPEVFVRMGRGIMAVPLPDEKVEKQQDKKVDAPELKLHKKVKEETL
;
A
#
# COMPACT_ATOMS: atom_id res chain seq x y z
N MET A 1 26.61 -38.05 -33.09
CA MET A 1 26.25 -37.14 -31.99
C MET A 1 24.78 -37.40 -31.73
N MET A 2 24.46 -37.91 -30.56
CA MET A 2 23.07 -38.19 -30.18
C MET A 2 22.28 -36.85 -29.98
N ASN A 3 21.01 -36.87 -30.31
CA ASN A 3 20.08 -35.82 -29.84
C ASN A 3 19.73 -36.04 -28.38
N PHE A 4 18.92 -35.14 -27.79
CA PHE A 4 18.60 -35.21 -26.37
C PHE A 4 17.84 -36.48 -25.97
N ASP A 5 16.85 -36.90 -26.78
CA ASP A 5 16.06 -38.09 -26.51
C ASP A 5 16.88 -39.38 -26.60
N GLU A 6 17.82 -39.46 -27.59
CA GLU A 6 18.75 -40.57 -27.72
C GLU A 6 19.72 -40.63 -26.53
N PHE A 7 20.17 -39.46 -26.02
CA PHE A 7 21.04 -39.40 -24.86
C PHE A 7 20.31 -39.78 -23.57
N LEU A 8 19.04 -39.37 -23.41
CA LEU A 8 18.17 -39.80 -22.31
C LEU A 8 18.00 -41.34 -22.28
N GLU A 9 17.70 -41.94 -23.41
CA GLU A 9 17.54 -43.40 -23.49
C GLU A 9 18.87 -44.14 -23.24
N ALA A 10 20.00 -43.61 -23.75
CA ALA A 10 21.30 -44.18 -23.45
C ALA A 10 21.61 -44.10 -21.94
N THR A 11 21.32 -42.94 -21.33
CA THR A 11 21.49 -42.75 -19.90
C THR A 11 20.59 -43.65 -19.08
N ARG A 12 19.30 -43.74 -19.43
CA ARG A 12 18.33 -44.66 -18.77
C ARG A 12 18.83 -46.12 -18.85
N SER A 13 19.29 -46.55 -20.02
CA SER A 13 19.79 -47.90 -20.23
C SER A 13 21.04 -48.19 -19.40
N ARG A 14 21.98 -47.24 -19.33
CA ARG A 14 23.19 -47.36 -18.55
C ARG A 14 22.93 -47.38 -17.02
N VAL A 15 22.00 -46.58 -16.55
CA VAL A 15 21.55 -46.57 -15.14
C VAL A 15 20.83 -47.90 -14.80
N GLN A 16 19.96 -48.39 -15.71
CA GLN A 16 19.26 -49.68 -15.51
C GLN A 16 20.24 -50.89 -15.44
N GLU A 17 21.31 -50.87 -16.23
CA GLU A 17 22.37 -51.88 -16.16
C GLU A 17 23.09 -51.92 -14.81
N GLU A 18 23.33 -50.72 -14.21
CA GLU A 18 23.99 -50.60 -12.91
C GLU A 18 23.04 -50.89 -11.75
N LEU A 19 21.73 -50.69 -11.95
CA LEU A 19 20.66 -50.87 -10.96
C LEU A 19 19.56 -51.84 -11.48
N PRO A 20 19.85 -53.16 -11.62
CA PRO A 20 18.93 -54.10 -12.25
C PRO A 20 17.61 -54.29 -11.49
N ASP A 21 17.63 -54.16 -10.16
CA ASP A 21 16.48 -54.34 -9.28
C ASP A 21 15.76 -53.00 -8.94
N THR A 22 16.00 -51.97 -9.73
CA THR A 22 15.44 -50.61 -9.52
C THR A 22 14.61 -50.23 -10.75
N GLU A 23 13.45 -49.64 -10.52
CA GLU A 23 12.68 -49.06 -11.62
C GLU A 23 13.31 -47.77 -12.10
N VAL A 24 13.75 -47.73 -13.38
CA VAL A 24 14.38 -46.56 -14.00
C VAL A 24 13.47 -46.02 -15.12
N LYS A 25 12.98 -44.80 -14.95
CA LYS A 25 12.06 -44.13 -15.89
C LYS A 25 12.58 -42.80 -16.34
N ILE A 26 12.25 -42.43 -17.57
CA ILE A 26 12.34 -41.05 -18.06
C ILE A 26 11.03 -40.35 -17.65
N GLN A 27 11.12 -39.19 -17.00
CA GLN A 27 9.93 -38.41 -16.63
C GLN A 27 10.15 -36.93 -16.69
N GLN A 28 9.09 -36.20 -16.98
CA GLN A 28 9.03 -34.76 -16.82
C GLN A 28 8.95 -34.44 -15.34
N VAL A 29 9.81 -33.57 -14.86
CA VAL A 29 9.78 -33.07 -13.49
C VAL A 29 9.37 -31.61 -13.52
N ASN A 30 8.22 -31.33 -12.95
CA ASN A 30 7.77 -29.97 -12.72
C ASN A 30 8.18 -29.57 -11.30
N LYS A 31 8.86 -28.43 -11.17
CA LYS A 31 9.28 -27.89 -9.87
C LYS A 31 8.50 -26.64 -9.56
N LEU A 32 8.19 -26.47 -8.30
CA LEU A 32 7.81 -25.16 -7.78
C LEU A 32 9.03 -24.25 -7.88
N GLN A 33 8.85 -23.05 -8.42
CA GLN A 33 9.91 -22.02 -8.53
C GLN A 33 11.18 -22.49 -9.23
N GLY A 34 11.05 -23.27 -10.28
CA GLY A 34 12.21 -23.72 -11.04
C GLY A 34 11.84 -24.22 -12.43
N GLU A 35 12.82 -24.25 -13.29
CA GLU A 35 12.62 -24.81 -14.62
C GLU A 35 12.24 -26.27 -14.54
N SER A 36 11.14 -26.64 -15.20
CA SER A 36 10.79 -28.03 -15.46
C SER A 36 11.85 -28.67 -16.31
N TYR A 37 12.21 -29.90 -16.00
CA TYR A 37 13.22 -30.63 -16.78
C TYR A 37 12.78 -32.07 -17.04
N VAL A 38 13.35 -32.66 -18.07
CA VAL A 38 13.24 -34.09 -18.30
C VAL A 38 14.43 -34.77 -17.63
N GLY A 39 14.12 -35.75 -16.79
CA GLY A 39 15.13 -36.45 -16.00
C GLY A 39 14.95 -37.95 -15.98
N ILE A 40 15.91 -38.62 -15.35
CA ILE A 40 15.85 -40.04 -15.06
C ILE A 40 15.50 -40.25 -13.60
N SER A 41 14.39 -40.93 -13.36
CA SER A 41 13.91 -41.31 -12.04
C SER A 41 14.35 -42.72 -11.70
N VAL A 42 14.91 -42.93 -10.53
CA VAL A 42 15.29 -44.25 -9.98
C VAL A 42 14.49 -44.51 -8.71
N GLN A 43 13.77 -45.64 -8.70
CA GLN A 43 12.96 -46.05 -7.58
C GLN A 43 13.30 -47.51 -7.21
N PRO A 44 14.00 -47.73 -6.07
CA PRO A 44 14.26 -49.08 -5.59
C PRO A 44 12.97 -49.85 -5.34
N GLU A 45 13.00 -51.18 -5.51
CA GLU A 45 11.84 -52.02 -5.23
C GLU A 45 11.35 -51.85 -3.79
N GLY A 46 10.07 -51.52 -3.62
CA GLY A 46 9.44 -51.29 -2.31
C GLY A 46 9.71 -49.89 -1.71
N ALA A 47 10.50 -49.04 -2.37
CA ALA A 47 10.69 -47.65 -1.92
C ALA A 47 9.48 -46.79 -2.25
N ALA A 48 9.06 -45.95 -1.31
CA ALA A 48 7.95 -45.02 -1.48
C ALA A 48 8.32 -43.76 -2.26
N ALA A 49 9.61 -43.48 -2.39
CA ALA A 49 10.13 -42.33 -3.12
C ALA A 49 11.07 -42.76 -4.25
N ALA A 50 11.17 -41.90 -5.25
CA ALA A 50 12.14 -42.00 -6.33
C ALA A 50 13.07 -40.80 -6.28
N ALA A 51 14.33 -41.00 -6.59
CA ALA A 51 15.25 -39.88 -6.87
C ALA A 51 15.25 -39.57 -8.36
N THR A 52 15.23 -38.30 -8.72
CA THR A 52 15.25 -37.87 -10.13
C THR A 52 16.44 -36.98 -10.42
N PHE A 53 17.14 -37.30 -11.50
CA PHE A 53 18.33 -36.63 -11.96
C PHE A 53 18.02 -35.78 -13.17
N ASN A 54 18.33 -34.48 -13.11
CA ASN A 54 18.29 -33.60 -14.28
C ASN A 54 19.42 -33.98 -15.24
N ILE A 55 19.07 -34.38 -16.46
CA ILE A 55 20.02 -34.83 -17.48
C ILE A 55 20.48 -33.69 -18.38
N GLY A 56 19.84 -32.52 -18.36
CA GLY A 56 20.21 -31.35 -19.17
C GLY A 56 21.69 -30.95 -19.06
N PRO A 57 22.24 -30.70 -17.86
CA PRO A 57 23.65 -30.35 -17.68
C PRO A 57 24.67 -31.42 -18.13
N ALA A 58 24.26 -32.68 -18.10
CA ALA A 58 25.09 -33.77 -18.59
C ALA A 58 25.06 -33.83 -20.11
N PHE A 59 23.92 -33.58 -20.74
CA PHE A 59 23.79 -33.49 -22.18
C PHE A 59 24.60 -32.30 -22.77
N GLU A 60 24.59 -31.13 -22.12
CA GLU A 60 25.42 -30.00 -22.51
C GLU A 60 26.91 -30.34 -22.52
N ARG A 61 27.39 -31.08 -21.49
CA ARG A 61 28.77 -31.57 -21.45
C ARG A 61 29.06 -32.56 -22.58
N TYR A 62 28.13 -33.47 -22.90
CA TYR A 62 28.24 -34.35 -24.03
C TYR A 62 28.28 -33.61 -25.36
N GLN A 63 27.45 -32.59 -25.53
CA GLN A 63 27.47 -31.75 -26.74
C GLN A 63 28.83 -31.01 -26.93
N ALA A 64 29.41 -30.53 -25.82
CA ALA A 64 30.67 -29.85 -25.80
C ALA A 64 31.85 -30.80 -26.19
N ASP A 65 31.82 -32.06 -25.74
CA ASP A 65 32.82 -33.07 -26.04
C ASP A 65 32.19 -34.48 -26.14
N PRO A 66 31.74 -34.89 -27.33
CA PRO A 66 31.13 -36.21 -27.55
C PRO A 66 32.06 -37.41 -27.28
N SER A 67 33.36 -37.21 -27.23
CA SER A 67 34.32 -38.28 -26.91
C SER A 67 34.24 -38.75 -25.44
N GLN A 68 33.61 -37.95 -24.55
CA GLN A 68 33.41 -38.26 -23.14
C GLN A 68 32.11 -39.01 -22.86
N GLU A 69 31.35 -39.41 -23.86
CA GLU A 69 30.05 -40.09 -23.72
C GLU A 69 30.06 -41.17 -22.63
N SER A 70 30.93 -42.17 -22.76
CA SER A 70 31.01 -43.28 -21.82
C SER A 70 31.28 -42.79 -20.38
N ALA A 71 32.21 -41.84 -20.20
CA ALA A 71 32.58 -41.32 -18.89
C ALA A 71 31.43 -40.53 -18.26
N ILE A 72 30.63 -39.77 -19.03
CA ILE A 72 29.47 -39.04 -18.57
C ILE A 72 28.36 -40.01 -18.12
N LEU A 73 28.03 -41.02 -18.96
CA LEU A 73 27.03 -42.02 -18.67
C LEU A 73 27.39 -42.85 -17.41
N ASP A 74 28.68 -43.28 -17.29
CA ASP A 74 29.19 -44.02 -16.15
C ASP A 74 29.11 -43.20 -14.86
N LYS A 75 29.40 -41.89 -14.93
CA LYS A 75 29.27 -40.99 -13.80
C LYS A 75 27.83 -40.87 -13.33
N ILE A 76 26.88 -40.67 -14.24
CA ILE A 76 25.46 -40.61 -13.90
C ILE A 76 24.98 -41.91 -13.28
N ALA A 77 25.38 -43.06 -13.85
CA ALA A 77 24.99 -44.36 -13.30
C ALA A 77 25.58 -44.60 -11.89
N SER A 78 26.82 -44.19 -11.66
CA SER A 78 27.45 -44.25 -10.34
C SER A 78 26.75 -43.35 -9.33
N ASP A 79 26.41 -42.12 -9.70
CA ASP A 79 25.68 -41.18 -8.85
C ASP A 79 24.27 -41.69 -8.54
N ALA A 80 23.57 -42.25 -9.55
CA ALA A 80 22.26 -42.86 -9.38
C ALA A 80 22.32 -44.03 -8.39
N LYS A 81 23.34 -44.88 -8.45
CA LYS A 81 23.56 -45.99 -7.51
C LYS A 81 23.78 -45.49 -6.08
N GLN A 82 24.59 -44.48 -5.90
CA GLN A 82 24.87 -43.89 -4.60
C GLN A 82 23.59 -43.28 -3.98
N VAL A 83 22.84 -42.50 -4.79
CA VAL A 83 21.61 -41.88 -4.33
C VAL A 83 20.52 -42.92 -4.09
N SER A 84 20.37 -43.92 -4.97
CA SER A 84 19.41 -45.03 -4.80
C SER A 84 19.61 -45.78 -3.48
N ALA A 85 20.86 -45.98 -3.07
CA ALA A 85 21.17 -46.60 -1.78
C ALA A 85 20.88 -45.71 -0.56
N ALA A 86 20.80 -44.42 -0.79
CA ALA A 86 20.48 -43.42 0.26
C ALA A 86 18.99 -43.06 0.31
N ILE A 87 18.15 -43.57 -0.62
CA ILE A 87 16.71 -43.29 -0.58
C ILE A 87 16.13 -43.93 0.69
N PRO A 88 15.56 -43.13 1.60
CA PRO A 88 15.00 -43.67 2.83
C PRO A 88 13.81 -44.55 2.54
N VAL A 89 13.80 -45.77 3.12
CA VAL A 89 12.62 -46.64 3.14
C VAL A 89 11.71 -46.16 4.25
N PHE A 90 10.69 -45.38 3.91
CA PHE A 90 9.63 -45.02 4.85
C PHE A 90 8.33 -45.68 4.47
N GLU A 91 7.48 -45.89 5.46
CA GLU A 91 6.19 -46.50 5.21
C GLU A 91 5.32 -45.56 4.36
N VAL A 92 4.89 -45.97 3.20
CA VAL A 92 3.97 -45.20 2.31
C VAL A 92 2.75 -44.72 3.09
N ASN A 93 2.34 -45.48 4.13
CA ASN A 93 1.23 -45.12 4.99
C ASN A 93 1.46 -43.80 5.76
N SER A 94 2.70 -43.41 6.07
CA SER A 94 2.99 -42.14 6.76
C SER A 94 2.60 -40.92 5.92
N ILE A 95 2.62 -41.06 4.58
CA ILE A 95 2.24 -39.97 3.65
C ILE A 95 0.76 -40.14 3.21
N THR A 96 0.31 -41.37 2.97
CA THR A 96 -0.99 -41.62 2.32
C THR A 96 -2.15 -41.77 3.30
N ASN A 97 -1.89 -41.96 4.59
CA ASN A 97 -2.87 -41.89 5.66
C ASN A 97 -2.92 -40.48 6.24
N TYR A 98 -4.10 -39.86 6.16
CA TYR A 98 -4.24 -38.45 6.60
C TYR A 98 -3.94 -38.25 8.07
N GLU A 99 -4.41 -39.17 8.94
CA GLU A 99 -4.17 -39.06 10.40
C GLU A 99 -2.67 -39.09 10.79
N SER A 100 -1.88 -39.79 9.95
CA SER A 100 -0.43 -39.78 10.12
C SER A 100 0.24 -38.54 9.48
N ALA A 101 -0.23 -38.14 8.29
CA ALA A 101 0.35 -37.04 7.53
C ALA A 101 0.06 -35.67 8.15
N LYS A 102 -1.13 -35.46 8.72
CA LYS A 102 -1.61 -34.17 9.20
C LYS A 102 -0.73 -33.55 10.29
N THR A 103 -0.07 -34.37 11.09
CA THR A 103 0.85 -33.89 12.15
C THR A 103 2.22 -33.50 11.63
N HIS A 104 2.51 -33.77 10.35
CA HIS A 104 3.76 -33.46 9.66
C HIS A 104 3.55 -32.50 8.48
N LEU A 105 2.38 -31.87 8.43
CA LEU A 105 2.10 -30.86 7.41
C LEU A 105 2.94 -29.61 7.68
N VAL A 106 3.49 -29.06 6.59
CA VAL A 106 4.16 -27.76 6.58
C VAL A 106 3.62 -26.92 5.43
N MET A 107 3.58 -25.64 5.64
CA MET A 107 3.19 -24.66 4.63
C MET A 107 4.43 -24.13 3.92
N GLN A 108 4.31 -23.88 2.63
CA GLN A 108 5.27 -23.12 1.83
C GLN A 108 4.51 -22.01 1.10
N VAL A 109 5.07 -20.81 1.09
CA VAL A 109 4.53 -19.71 0.29
C VAL A 109 5.34 -19.59 -0.99
N VAL A 110 4.66 -19.45 -2.13
CA VAL A 110 5.27 -19.38 -3.46
C VAL A 110 4.60 -18.28 -4.29
N PRO A 111 5.28 -17.65 -5.24
CA PRO A 111 4.64 -16.72 -6.17
C PRO A 111 3.63 -17.42 -7.07
N VAL A 112 2.51 -16.76 -7.36
CA VAL A 112 1.43 -17.35 -8.19
C VAL A 112 1.85 -17.46 -9.65
N GLU A 113 2.34 -16.37 -10.26
CA GLU A 113 2.57 -16.27 -11.69
C GLU A 113 3.53 -17.34 -12.23
N PRO A 114 4.75 -17.53 -11.70
CA PRO A 114 5.66 -18.57 -12.20
C PRO A 114 5.20 -20.01 -11.89
N ASN A 115 4.27 -20.20 -10.96
CA ASN A 115 3.77 -21.51 -10.55
C ASN A 115 2.34 -21.79 -11.03
N ALA A 116 1.75 -20.96 -11.88
CA ALA A 116 0.34 -21.04 -12.26
C ALA A 116 -0.09 -22.43 -12.77
N GLU A 117 0.68 -23.06 -13.69
CA GLU A 117 0.39 -24.40 -14.22
C GLU A 117 0.42 -25.47 -13.11
N MET A 118 1.33 -25.35 -12.17
CA MET A 118 1.48 -26.31 -11.09
C MET A 118 0.38 -26.15 -10.05
N LEU A 119 -0.02 -24.92 -9.75
CA LEU A 119 -1.09 -24.59 -8.80
C LEU A 119 -2.45 -25.19 -9.24
N GLU A 120 -2.70 -25.37 -10.55
CA GLU A 120 -3.92 -26.05 -11.03
C GLU A 120 -4.03 -27.50 -10.51
N ASN A 121 -2.90 -28.16 -10.21
CA ASN A 121 -2.82 -29.56 -9.86
C ASN A 121 -2.59 -29.84 -8.37
N ILE A 122 -2.50 -28.80 -7.56
CA ILE A 122 -2.24 -28.91 -6.11
C ILE A 122 -3.23 -28.05 -5.31
N PRO A 123 -3.65 -28.50 -4.11
CA PRO A 123 -4.43 -27.66 -3.22
C PRO A 123 -3.58 -26.46 -2.78
N HIS A 124 -4.15 -25.26 -2.89
CA HIS A 124 -3.50 -24.03 -2.52
C HIS A 124 -4.50 -22.98 -2.03
N LYS A 125 -4.00 -21.97 -1.32
CA LYS A 125 -4.76 -20.78 -0.93
C LYS A 125 -4.02 -19.57 -1.48
N THR A 126 -4.66 -18.80 -2.36
CA THR A 126 -4.07 -17.59 -2.92
C THR A 126 -4.32 -16.39 -2.00
N VAL A 127 -3.29 -15.59 -1.77
CA VAL A 127 -3.34 -14.30 -1.09
C VAL A 127 -2.56 -13.33 -1.96
N GLU A 128 -3.27 -12.45 -2.63
CA GLU A 128 -2.70 -11.50 -3.59
C GLU A 128 -1.91 -12.22 -4.71
N ASP A 129 -0.60 -11.97 -4.85
CA ASP A 129 0.29 -12.60 -5.84
C ASP A 129 1.11 -13.78 -5.29
N ILE A 130 0.81 -14.22 -4.08
CA ILE A 130 1.42 -15.40 -3.46
C ILE A 130 0.38 -16.49 -3.20
N ALA A 131 0.82 -17.72 -3.16
CA ALA A 131 0.00 -18.88 -2.85
C ALA A 131 0.64 -19.73 -1.74
N VAL A 132 -0.20 -20.18 -0.82
CA VAL A 132 0.18 -21.19 0.18
C VAL A 132 -0.02 -22.56 -0.41
N VAL A 133 1.00 -23.37 -0.41
CA VAL A 133 0.97 -24.80 -0.79
C VAL A 133 1.33 -25.66 0.41
N TYR A 134 0.97 -26.91 0.37
CA TYR A 134 1.09 -27.83 1.51
C TYR A 134 2.03 -28.97 1.17
N ARG A 135 2.89 -29.29 2.13
CA ARG A 135 3.86 -30.38 2.03
C ARG A 135 3.75 -31.27 3.26
N VAL A 136 4.16 -32.51 3.15
CA VAL A 136 4.30 -33.42 4.28
C VAL A 136 5.79 -33.66 4.50
N GLU A 137 6.27 -33.41 5.69
CA GLU A 137 7.62 -33.77 6.10
C GLU A 137 7.76 -35.28 6.21
N LEU A 138 8.86 -35.77 5.70
CA LEU A 138 9.19 -37.20 5.71
C LEU A 138 10.12 -37.49 6.88
N PRO A 139 9.86 -38.53 7.68
CA PRO A 139 10.79 -38.95 8.72
C PRO A 139 12.14 -39.34 8.09
N HIS A 140 13.18 -38.57 8.37
CA HIS A 140 14.53 -38.85 7.89
C HIS A 140 15.49 -39.05 9.07
N PRO A 141 16.39 -40.07 9.05
CA PRO A 141 17.29 -40.36 10.16
C PRO A 141 18.46 -39.37 10.34
N GLU A 142 18.76 -38.53 9.39
CA GLU A 142 19.83 -37.52 9.40
C GLU A 142 19.30 -36.18 8.95
N ASP A 143 19.12 -35.24 9.82
CA ASP A 143 18.92 -33.76 9.75
C ASP A 143 18.51 -33.10 8.40
N SER A 144 18.18 -33.85 7.37
CA SER A 144 17.71 -33.35 6.07
C SER A 144 16.19 -33.42 6.00
N SER A 145 15.54 -32.26 5.97
CA SER A 145 14.11 -32.10 5.83
C SER A 145 13.64 -32.49 4.41
N ALA A 146 13.45 -33.78 4.16
CA ALA A 146 12.79 -34.22 2.94
C ALA A 146 11.29 -33.98 3.09
N THR A 147 10.68 -33.33 2.09
CA THR A 147 9.24 -33.09 2.07
C THR A 147 8.62 -33.55 0.76
N THR A 148 7.35 -33.94 0.80
CA THR A 148 6.57 -34.22 -0.42
C THR A 148 5.42 -33.24 -0.56
N LEU A 149 5.14 -32.80 -1.79
CA LEU A 149 4.06 -31.88 -2.08
C LEU A 149 2.70 -32.60 -2.01
N VAL A 150 1.70 -31.99 -1.38
CA VAL A 150 0.34 -32.47 -1.40
C VAL A 150 -0.27 -32.14 -2.77
N THR A 151 -0.65 -33.16 -3.52
CA THR A 151 -1.33 -33.02 -4.82
C THR A 151 -2.86 -33.13 -4.64
N ASN A 152 -3.63 -32.70 -5.65
CA ASN A 152 -5.08 -32.89 -5.65
C ASN A 152 -5.46 -34.38 -5.52
N GLN A 153 -4.70 -35.29 -6.14
CA GLN A 153 -4.91 -36.75 -6.00
C GLN A 153 -4.65 -37.22 -4.56
N LEU A 154 -3.65 -36.67 -3.90
CA LEU A 154 -3.35 -37.01 -2.50
C LEU A 154 -4.43 -36.43 -1.57
N LEU A 155 -4.91 -35.20 -1.83
CA LEU A 155 -6.03 -34.60 -1.11
C LEU A 155 -7.32 -35.43 -1.22
N GLU A 156 -7.66 -35.90 -2.44
CA GLU A 156 -8.80 -36.80 -2.65
C GLU A 156 -8.66 -38.10 -1.82
N LYS A 157 -7.45 -38.66 -1.78
CA LYS A 157 -7.18 -39.86 -0.98
C LYS A 157 -7.27 -39.57 0.52
N TYR A 158 -6.93 -38.40 0.97
CA TYR A 158 -7.10 -37.95 2.37
C TYR A 158 -8.58 -37.84 2.75
N GLY A 159 -9.44 -37.51 1.80
CA GLY A 159 -10.88 -37.35 2.02
C GLY A 159 -11.23 -36.12 2.85
N VAL A 160 -10.40 -35.08 2.82
CA VAL A 160 -10.59 -33.80 3.52
C VAL A 160 -10.75 -32.67 2.52
N THR A 161 -11.32 -31.54 2.97
CA THR A 161 -11.42 -30.35 2.14
C THR A 161 -10.11 -29.54 2.16
N PRO A 162 -9.88 -28.66 1.19
CA PRO A 162 -8.74 -27.73 1.21
C PRO A 162 -8.69 -26.87 2.48
N GLU A 163 -9.85 -26.46 3.00
CA GLU A 163 -9.95 -25.65 4.23
C GLU A 163 -9.51 -26.45 5.45
N GLN A 164 -9.91 -27.73 5.53
CA GLN A 164 -9.47 -28.62 6.61
C GLN A 164 -7.97 -28.89 6.52
N LEU A 165 -7.43 -29.13 5.30
CA LEU A 165 -6.01 -29.28 5.08
C LEU A 165 -5.24 -28.03 5.54
N HIS A 166 -5.74 -26.84 5.22
CA HIS A 166 -5.13 -25.58 5.66
C HIS A 166 -5.11 -25.43 7.17
N ALA A 167 -6.25 -25.68 7.83
CA ALA A 167 -6.35 -25.60 9.29
C ALA A 167 -5.40 -26.57 10.01
N ASP A 168 -5.32 -27.83 9.52
CA ASP A 168 -4.42 -28.83 10.07
C ASP A 168 -2.95 -28.50 9.78
N ALA A 169 -2.63 -27.90 8.61
CA ALA A 169 -1.28 -27.42 8.30
C ALA A 169 -0.85 -26.27 9.20
N VAL A 170 -1.74 -25.30 9.50
CA VAL A 170 -1.48 -24.24 10.48
C VAL A 170 -1.20 -24.85 11.85
N ALA A 171 -2.01 -25.79 12.31
CA ALA A 171 -1.82 -26.44 13.62
C ALA A 171 -0.49 -27.21 13.70
N ALA A 172 -0.15 -27.96 12.64
CA ALA A 172 1.12 -28.70 12.57
C ALA A 172 2.32 -27.77 12.52
N GLN A 173 2.24 -26.69 11.73
CA GLN A 173 3.27 -25.66 11.63
C GLN A 173 3.56 -25.04 12.98
N LEU A 174 2.54 -24.63 13.74
CA LEU A 174 2.69 -24.05 15.07
C LEU A 174 3.30 -25.02 16.08
N ALA A 175 3.01 -26.33 15.93
CA ALA A 175 3.53 -27.36 16.85
C ALA A 175 4.98 -27.74 16.56
N ASN A 176 5.38 -27.81 15.29
CA ASN A 176 6.68 -28.36 14.88
C ASN A 176 7.68 -27.29 14.49
N HIS A 177 7.22 -26.19 13.92
CA HIS A 177 8.01 -25.06 13.43
C HIS A 177 7.39 -23.74 13.89
N PRO A 178 7.42 -23.45 15.20
CA PRO A 178 6.82 -22.22 15.73
C PRO A 178 7.41 -20.98 15.09
N PRO A 179 6.62 -19.90 14.93
CA PRO A 179 7.09 -18.66 14.35
C PRO A 179 8.14 -17.99 15.24
N VAL A 180 9.09 -17.34 14.60
CA VAL A 180 10.17 -16.59 15.23
C VAL A 180 10.15 -15.16 14.72
N LEU A 181 10.15 -14.19 15.66
CA LEU A 181 10.27 -12.76 15.35
C LEU A 181 11.45 -12.19 16.14
N LYS A 182 12.49 -11.74 15.45
CA LYS A 182 13.69 -11.15 16.05
C LYS A 182 14.02 -9.80 15.42
N ASN A 183 14.47 -8.86 16.25
CA ASN A 183 15.03 -7.61 15.71
C ASN A 183 16.32 -7.90 14.94
N MET A 184 16.53 -7.25 13.82
CA MET A 184 17.71 -7.47 12.97
C MET A 184 19.01 -7.16 13.70
N SER A 185 19.04 -6.16 14.58
CA SER A 185 20.21 -5.85 15.39
C SER A 185 20.56 -6.98 16.39
N GLU A 186 19.55 -7.64 16.96
CA GLU A 186 19.76 -8.82 17.83
C GLU A 186 20.35 -9.98 17.04
N MET A 187 19.83 -10.26 15.85
CA MET A 187 20.37 -11.31 14.97
C MET A 187 21.82 -11.04 14.59
N MET A 188 22.15 -9.81 14.22
CA MET A 188 23.54 -9.43 13.89
C MET A 188 24.47 -9.52 15.12
N ALA A 189 23.98 -9.17 16.29
CA ALA A 189 24.74 -9.32 17.54
C ALA A 189 25.00 -10.81 17.86
N GLU A 190 24.00 -11.68 17.71
CA GLU A 190 24.15 -13.13 17.88
C GLU A 190 25.18 -13.71 16.89
N MET A 191 25.10 -13.35 15.60
CA MET A 191 26.04 -13.81 14.57
C MET A 191 27.49 -13.34 14.81
N SER A 192 27.66 -12.14 15.35
CA SER A 192 28.97 -11.56 15.64
C SER A 192 29.56 -12.02 17.01
N GLY A 193 28.86 -12.90 17.74
CA GLY A 193 29.25 -13.32 19.07
C GLY A 193 29.20 -12.19 20.11
N GLY A 194 28.36 -11.19 19.91
CA GLY A 194 28.18 -10.04 20.80
C GLY A 194 29.29 -8.99 20.71
N MET A 195 30.08 -9.00 19.63
CA MET A 195 31.19 -8.05 19.44
C MET A 195 30.76 -6.63 19.12
N PHE A 196 29.51 -6.45 18.65
CA PHE A 196 28.95 -5.15 18.28
C PHE A 196 27.64 -4.90 19.02
N ASP A 197 27.59 -3.81 19.80
CA ASP A 197 26.36 -3.27 20.37
C ASP A 197 25.77 -2.33 19.30
N MET A 198 24.76 -2.80 18.59
CA MET A 198 24.11 -2.02 17.54
C MET A 198 22.82 -1.39 18.08
N PRO A 199 22.47 -0.17 17.65
CA PRO A 199 21.18 0.41 17.98
C PRO A 199 20.06 -0.47 17.41
N GLU A 200 18.89 -0.43 18.05
CA GLU A 200 17.72 -1.17 17.61
C GLU A 200 17.40 -0.84 16.14
N SER A 201 17.25 -1.89 15.32
CA SER A 201 16.93 -1.75 13.91
C SER A 201 15.43 -1.50 13.73
N PRO A 202 14.98 -0.67 12.76
CA PRO A 202 13.58 -0.60 12.41
C PRO A 202 13.05 -1.89 11.75
N MET A 203 13.97 -2.81 11.38
CA MET A 203 13.65 -4.06 10.69
C MET A 203 13.64 -5.24 11.66
N TRP A 204 12.61 -6.07 11.51
CA TRP A 204 12.45 -7.32 12.23
C TRP A 204 12.41 -8.47 11.25
N VAL A 205 13.10 -9.56 11.55
CA VAL A 205 13.08 -10.78 10.74
C VAL A 205 12.02 -11.71 11.30
N ALA A 206 11.08 -12.11 10.44
CA ALA A 206 10.04 -13.08 10.76
C ALA A 206 10.25 -14.36 9.93
N THR A 207 10.35 -15.49 10.61
CA THR A 207 10.57 -16.81 10.04
C THR A 207 10.00 -17.88 10.97
N VAL A 208 10.30 -19.14 10.73
CA VAL A 208 9.97 -20.26 11.61
C VAL A 208 11.22 -20.84 12.25
N GLU A 209 11.07 -21.60 13.32
CA GLU A 209 12.18 -22.37 13.88
C GLU A 209 12.75 -23.33 12.82
N GLY A 210 14.08 -23.31 12.64
CA GLY A 210 14.77 -24.03 11.57
C GLY A 210 14.88 -23.27 10.24
N GLY A 211 14.16 -22.16 10.05
CA GLY A 211 14.31 -21.23 8.92
C GLY A 211 13.75 -21.71 7.57
N MET A 212 13.33 -22.96 7.43
CA MET A 212 12.84 -23.51 6.17
C MET A 212 11.38 -23.11 5.90
N ASN A 213 11.09 -22.53 4.73
CA ASN A 213 9.74 -22.04 4.34
C ASN A 213 9.16 -21.01 5.31
N GLY A 214 10.01 -20.23 5.97
CA GLY A 214 9.62 -19.33 7.04
C GLY A 214 8.74 -18.16 6.63
N ALA A 215 8.67 -17.79 5.34
CA ALA A 215 7.70 -16.81 4.85
C ALA A 215 6.24 -17.26 5.10
N SER A 216 6.00 -18.55 5.42
CA SER A 216 4.69 -19.08 5.82
C SER A 216 4.12 -18.44 7.09
N VAL A 217 4.92 -17.75 7.91
CA VAL A 217 4.46 -16.97 9.08
C VAL A 217 3.43 -15.90 8.70
N THR A 218 3.46 -15.41 7.45
CA THR A 218 2.46 -14.47 6.91
C THR A 218 1.05 -15.07 6.85
N GLN A 219 0.92 -16.38 7.03
CA GLN A 219 -0.34 -17.12 7.00
C GLN A 219 -0.83 -17.52 8.40
N LEU A 220 -0.21 -16.99 9.43
CA LEU A 220 -0.53 -17.24 10.83
C LEU A 220 -1.14 -15.97 11.46
N PRO A 221 -2.49 -15.81 11.44
CA PRO A 221 -3.15 -14.59 11.87
C PRO A 221 -2.81 -14.18 13.31
N ASP A 222 -2.77 -15.15 14.25
CA ASP A 222 -2.43 -14.87 15.65
C ASP A 222 -0.99 -14.35 15.80
N PHE A 223 -0.06 -14.87 14.98
CA PHE A 223 1.32 -14.40 14.96
C PHE A 223 1.45 -12.98 14.37
N LEU A 224 0.72 -12.67 13.31
CA LEU A 224 0.73 -11.32 12.74
C LEU A 224 0.21 -10.29 13.75
N GLN A 225 -0.82 -10.64 14.52
CA GLN A 225 -1.33 -9.78 15.57
C GLN A 225 -0.33 -9.63 16.73
N GLU A 226 0.32 -10.73 17.15
CA GLU A 226 1.39 -10.65 18.15
C GLU A 226 2.56 -9.78 17.66
N ALA A 227 2.91 -9.87 16.37
CA ALA A 227 3.91 -9.02 15.75
C ALA A 227 3.50 -7.54 15.77
N ALA A 228 2.24 -7.22 15.44
CA ALA A 228 1.70 -5.87 15.53
C ALA A 228 1.80 -5.30 16.94
N ASP A 229 1.43 -6.09 17.95
CA ASP A 229 1.54 -5.71 19.36
C ASP A 229 2.99 -5.38 19.76
N ARG A 230 3.97 -6.18 19.26
CA ARG A 230 5.41 -5.97 19.53
C ARG A 230 5.98 -4.77 18.78
N LEU A 231 5.57 -4.54 17.54
CA LEU A 231 6.00 -3.41 16.73
C LEU A 231 5.27 -2.11 17.12
N GLY A 232 4.12 -2.21 17.78
CA GLY A 232 3.33 -1.09 18.27
C GLY A 232 2.35 -0.54 17.25
N GLY A 233 1.76 -1.38 16.41
CA GLY A 233 0.72 -1.08 15.41
C GLY A 233 0.95 -1.76 14.08
N ASP A 234 0.40 -1.20 13.04
CA ASP A 234 0.51 -1.65 11.65
C ASP A 234 1.95 -1.77 11.17
N PHE A 235 2.17 -2.64 10.21
CA PHE A 235 3.51 -2.82 9.67
C PHE A 235 3.54 -3.28 8.21
N PHE A 236 4.59 -2.88 7.52
CA PHE A 236 4.93 -3.39 6.20
C PHE A 236 5.60 -4.74 6.31
N VAL A 237 5.30 -5.62 5.33
CA VAL A 237 5.93 -6.94 5.19
C VAL A 237 6.69 -6.96 3.86
N LEU A 238 8.01 -7.11 3.95
CA LEU A 238 8.91 -7.16 2.80
C LEU A 238 9.33 -8.61 2.57
N PRO A 239 9.02 -9.21 1.42
CA PRO A 239 9.53 -10.54 1.07
C PRO A 239 11.05 -10.49 0.89
N SER A 240 11.77 -11.22 1.74
CA SER A 240 13.21 -11.43 1.58
C SER A 240 13.46 -12.69 0.76
N SER A 241 12.72 -13.75 1.07
CA SER A 241 12.75 -15.02 0.33
C SER A 241 11.55 -15.89 0.72
N VAL A 242 11.43 -17.10 0.16
CA VAL A 242 10.46 -18.10 0.66
C VAL A 242 10.76 -18.55 2.09
N HIS A 243 11.95 -18.23 2.62
CA HIS A 243 12.43 -18.68 3.93
C HIS A 243 12.23 -17.67 5.05
N GLU A 244 12.07 -16.38 4.71
CA GLU A 244 11.88 -15.31 5.70
C GLU A 244 11.22 -14.08 5.07
N VAL A 245 10.62 -13.27 5.92
CA VAL A 245 10.11 -11.95 5.56
C VAL A 245 10.61 -10.92 6.58
N LEU A 246 10.71 -9.66 6.16
CA LEU A 246 11.07 -8.55 7.04
C LEU A 246 9.84 -7.75 7.39
N PHE A 247 9.69 -7.39 8.67
CA PHE A 247 8.65 -6.50 9.16
C PHE A 247 9.25 -5.14 9.49
N ILE A 248 8.59 -4.08 9.06
CA ILE A 248 8.93 -2.68 9.35
C ILE A 248 7.65 -2.00 9.83
N ARG A 249 7.69 -1.39 11.01
CA ARG A 249 6.55 -0.64 11.51
C ARG A 249 6.11 0.44 10.53
N ASP A 250 4.80 0.56 10.30
CA ASP A 250 4.22 1.68 9.57
C ASP A 250 3.96 2.84 10.55
N ASP A 251 4.91 3.75 10.63
CA ASP A 251 4.84 4.97 11.44
C ASP A 251 5.01 6.24 10.57
N GLY A 252 4.90 6.07 9.26
CA GLY A 252 5.09 7.14 8.27
C GLY A 252 6.54 7.49 7.97
N SER A 253 7.51 6.71 8.50
CA SER A 253 8.94 6.94 8.23
C SER A 253 9.38 6.44 6.86
N PHE A 254 8.62 5.54 6.26
CA PHE A 254 8.92 4.93 4.97
C PHE A 254 7.71 5.04 4.04
N GLU A 255 7.96 5.44 2.80
CA GLU A 255 6.97 5.40 1.72
C GLU A 255 6.98 4.02 1.05
N ARG A 256 5.81 3.51 0.68
CA ARG A 256 5.66 2.20 0.02
C ARG A 256 6.60 2.03 -1.18
N GLU A 257 6.68 3.03 -2.06
CA GLU A 257 7.51 2.99 -3.27
C GLU A 257 9.01 2.84 -2.96
N GLN A 258 9.47 3.39 -1.84
CA GLN A 258 10.86 3.24 -1.38
C GLN A 258 11.12 1.80 -0.96
N LEU A 259 10.19 1.21 -0.18
CA LEU A 259 10.28 -0.19 0.25
C LEU A 259 10.20 -1.16 -0.94
N GLU A 260 9.30 -0.94 -1.90
CA GLU A 260 9.24 -1.75 -3.13
C GLU A 260 10.53 -1.64 -3.97
N SER A 261 11.13 -0.45 -4.05
CA SER A 261 12.41 -0.29 -4.74
C SER A 261 13.53 -1.05 -4.05
N MET A 262 13.52 -1.10 -2.71
CA MET A 262 14.48 -1.88 -1.92
C MET A 262 14.29 -3.38 -2.18
N VAL A 263 13.06 -3.91 -2.10
CA VAL A 263 12.73 -5.32 -2.36
C VAL A 263 13.21 -5.74 -3.74
N ARG A 264 12.84 -4.97 -4.80
CA ARG A 264 13.29 -5.26 -6.18
C ARG A 264 14.81 -5.22 -6.33
N GLY A 265 15.48 -4.29 -5.64
CA GLY A 265 16.94 -4.20 -5.67
C GLY A 265 17.61 -5.45 -5.08
N VAL A 266 17.15 -5.94 -3.94
CA VAL A 266 17.64 -7.15 -3.27
C VAL A 266 17.33 -8.40 -4.10
N ASN A 267 16.08 -8.53 -4.60
CA ASN A 267 15.67 -9.66 -5.43
C ASN A 267 16.54 -9.80 -6.70
N ALA A 268 16.91 -8.68 -7.32
CA ALA A 268 17.72 -8.69 -8.54
C ALA A 268 19.19 -9.11 -8.32
N THR A 269 19.73 -9.01 -7.10
CA THR A 269 21.16 -9.21 -6.82
C THR A 269 21.47 -10.36 -5.87
N GLU A 270 20.60 -10.64 -4.90
CA GLU A 270 20.91 -11.53 -3.78
C GLU A 270 20.00 -12.76 -3.72
N VAL A 271 18.80 -12.72 -4.31
CA VAL A 271 17.81 -13.80 -4.18
C VAL A 271 17.88 -14.72 -5.41
N SER A 272 18.00 -16.03 -5.17
CA SER A 272 17.95 -17.01 -6.24
C SER A 272 16.50 -17.15 -6.79
N GLU A 273 16.36 -17.59 -8.05
CA GLU A 273 15.03 -17.86 -8.64
C GLU A 273 14.22 -18.88 -7.81
N ALA A 274 14.90 -19.83 -7.17
CA ALA A 274 14.26 -20.84 -6.31
C ALA A 274 13.75 -20.29 -5.00
N ASP A 275 14.32 -19.20 -4.52
CA ASP A 275 14.00 -18.56 -3.24
C ASP A 275 13.15 -17.29 -3.42
N PHE A 276 12.95 -16.85 -4.66
CA PHE A 276 12.16 -15.66 -4.97
C PHE A 276 10.71 -15.82 -4.50
N LEU A 277 10.17 -14.78 -3.83
CA LEU A 277 8.79 -14.78 -3.35
C LEU A 277 7.93 -13.73 -4.05
N SER A 278 8.28 -12.47 -3.98
CA SER A 278 7.53 -11.38 -4.61
C SER A 278 8.36 -10.10 -4.68
N ASP A 279 8.08 -9.26 -5.66
CA ASP A 279 8.58 -7.88 -5.75
C ASP A 279 7.65 -6.86 -5.07
N SER A 280 6.49 -7.32 -4.57
CA SER A 280 5.51 -6.48 -3.90
C SER A 280 5.82 -6.34 -2.42
N VAL A 281 5.52 -5.18 -1.85
CA VAL A 281 5.46 -4.97 -0.41
C VAL A 281 4.03 -5.22 0.05
N TYR A 282 3.86 -5.92 1.19
CA TYR A 282 2.58 -6.14 1.82
C TYR A 282 2.44 -5.27 3.06
N HIS A 283 1.21 -5.17 3.54
CA HIS A 283 0.86 -4.44 4.75
C HIS A 283 -0.03 -5.31 5.64
N TYR A 284 0.17 -5.24 6.93
CA TYR A 284 -0.73 -5.80 7.92
C TYR A 284 -1.42 -4.67 8.68
N ASP A 285 -2.74 -4.62 8.53
CA ASP A 285 -3.64 -3.73 9.25
C ASP A 285 -4.04 -4.43 10.55
N SER A 286 -3.60 -3.91 11.67
CA SER A 286 -3.79 -4.51 12.99
C SER A 286 -5.19 -4.28 13.56
N ASP A 287 -5.90 -3.27 13.08
CA ASP A 287 -7.26 -2.95 13.50
C ASP A 287 -8.28 -3.87 12.78
N ASP A 288 -8.13 -4.05 11.47
CA ASP A 288 -9.01 -4.87 10.64
C ASP A 288 -8.53 -6.34 10.54
N HIS A 289 -7.33 -6.67 11.03
CA HIS A 289 -6.66 -7.98 10.93
C HIS A 289 -6.50 -8.46 9.48
N VAL A 290 -6.12 -7.56 8.58
CA VAL A 290 -5.99 -7.82 7.15
C VAL A 290 -4.53 -7.82 6.72
N PHE A 291 -4.09 -8.90 6.07
CA PHE A 291 -2.82 -8.99 5.38
C PHE A 291 -3.06 -8.91 3.87
N GLU A 292 -2.55 -7.87 3.23
CA GLU A 292 -2.75 -7.58 1.81
C GLU A 292 -1.54 -6.85 1.23
N LYS A 293 -1.49 -6.65 -0.09
CA LYS A 293 -0.47 -5.76 -0.67
C LYS A 293 -0.62 -4.34 -0.15
N ALA A 294 0.48 -3.65 0.08
CA ALA A 294 0.46 -2.27 0.56
C ALA A 294 -0.31 -1.33 -0.40
N VAL A 295 -0.23 -1.56 -1.71
CA VAL A 295 -1.04 -0.81 -2.70
C VAL A 295 -2.54 -1.10 -2.57
N THR A 296 -2.94 -2.32 -2.21
CA THR A 296 -4.34 -2.71 -1.95
C THR A 296 -4.84 -2.03 -0.67
N PHE A 297 -4.03 -2.04 0.38
CA PHE A 297 -4.29 -1.34 1.64
C PHE A 297 -4.53 0.16 1.41
N GLU A 298 -3.61 0.86 0.73
CA GLU A 298 -3.75 2.28 0.40
C GLU A 298 -5.07 2.58 -0.34
N SER A 299 -5.42 1.72 -1.31
CA SER A 299 -6.66 1.85 -2.08
C SER A 299 -7.90 1.64 -1.20
N ARG A 300 -7.89 0.64 -0.33
CA ARG A 300 -8.97 0.35 0.62
C ARG A 300 -9.19 1.49 1.60
N VAL A 301 -8.11 2.02 2.19
CA VAL A 301 -8.17 3.16 3.12
C VAL A 301 -8.67 4.43 2.42
N ALA A 302 -8.23 4.67 1.18
CA ALA A 302 -8.71 5.81 0.40
C ALA A 302 -10.21 5.70 0.07
N GLU A 303 -10.69 4.51 -0.30
CA GLU A 303 -12.11 4.25 -0.54
C GLU A 303 -12.95 4.42 0.73
N GLN A 304 -12.51 3.87 1.86
CA GLN A 304 -13.17 4.04 3.16
C GLN A 304 -13.25 5.52 3.55
N SER A 305 -12.14 6.25 3.41
CA SER A 305 -12.07 7.69 3.69
C SER A 305 -13.02 8.49 2.80
N ALA A 306 -13.15 8.13 1.53
CA ALA A 306 -14.08 8.77 0.59
C ALA A 306 -15.55 8.50 0.96
N VAL A 307 -15.86 7.29 1.44
CA VAL A 307 -17.21 6.93 1.93
C VAL A 307 -17.54 7.73 3.19
N TYR A 308 -16.63 7.79 4.18
CA TYR A 308 -16.81 8.60 5.38
C TYR A 308 -16.97 10.09 5.06
N ALA A 309 -16.20 10.61 4.11
CA ALA A 309 -16.33 12.00 3.66
C ALA A 309 -17.68 12.27 2.95
N ALA A 310 -18.22 11.28 2.24
CA ALA A 310 -19.53 11.39 1.58
C ALA A 310 -20.72 11.25 2.56
N GLU A 311 -20.55 10.47 3.63
CA GLU A 311 -21.58 10.26 4.68
C GLU A 311 -21.48 11.29 5.81
N ALA A 312 -20.34 11.98 5.96
CA ALA A 312 -20.21 13.05 6.94
C ALA A 312 -21.23 14.14 6.59
N PRO A 313 -22.04 14.60 7.54
CA PRO A 313 -22.86 15.80 7.33
C PRO A 313 -21.91 16.90 6.88
N ALA A 314 -22.26 17.59 5.77
CA ALA A 314 -21.46 18.71 5.27
C ALA A 314 -21.09 19.58 6.48
N PRO A 315 -19.81 19.92 6.70
CA PRO A 315 -19.41 20.73 7.85
C PRO A 315 -20.35 21.93 7.86
N ALA A 316 -21.02 22.18 8.99
CA ALA A 316 -21.86 23.34 9.15
C ALA A 316 -20.97 24.52 8.80
N VAL A 317 -21.23 25.16 7.64
CA VAL A 317 -20.49 26.35 7.25
C VAL A 317 -20.81 27.37 8.34
N GLU A 318 -19.84 27.61 9.22
CA GLU A 318 -20.00 28.67 10.21
C GLU A 318 -20.17 29.98 9.45
N THR A 319 -21.30 30.61 9.67
CA THR A 319 -21.66 31.86 8.99
C THR A 319 -21.61 33.00 10.00
N MET A 320 -21.32 34.19 9.50
CA MET A 320 -21.42 35.43 10.26
C MET A 320 -22.26 36.45 9.51
N THR A 321 -23.03 37.22 10.27
CA THR A 321 -23.84 38.32 9.76
C THR A 321 -23.02 39.61 9.80
N VAL A 322 -22.70 40.17 8.64
CA VAL A 322 -21.84 41.33 8.47
C VAL A 322 -22.57 42.41 7.65
N LEU A 323 -22.05 43.64 7.65
CA LEU A 323 -22.60 44.70 6.81
C LEU A 323 -21.77 44.82 5.51
N LEU A 324 -22.41 44.53 4.37
CA LEU A 324 -21.80 44.75 3.05
C LEU A 324 -22.11 46.16 2.57
N VAL A 325 -21.05 46.88 2.18
CA VAL A 325 -21.12 48.23 1.63
C VAL A 325 -20.56 48.22 0.20
N GLU A 326 -21.44 48.32 -0.78
CA GLU A 326 -21.10 48.36 -2.20
C GLU A 326 -21.04 49.79 -2.72
N PRO A 327 -20.23 50.09 -3.75
CA PRO A 327 -20.19 51.41 -4.38
C PRO A 327 -21.58 51.83 -4.92
N ASN A 328 -21.98 53.07 -4.65
CA ASN A 328 -23.26 53.67 -5.10
C ASN A 328 -24.53 52.97 -4.58
N GLN A 329 -24.41 52.15 -3.51
CA GLN A 329 -25.54 51.45 -2.89
C GLN A 329 -25.63 51.77 -1.41
N HIS A 330 -26.82 51.61 -0.82
CA HIS A 330 -26.97 51.59 0.61
C HIS A 330 -26.35 50.30 1.19
N PRO A 331 -25.77 50.37 2.41
CA PRO A 331 -25.28 49.19 3.09
C PRO A 331 -26.41 48.22 3.37
N ARG A 332 -26.08 46.94 3.38
CA ARG A 332 -27.05 45.89 3.71
C ARG A 332 -26.44 44.75 4.52
N PRO A 333 -27.17 44.18 5.47
CA PRO A 333 -26.72 42.99 6.15
C PRO A 333 -26.65 41.79 5.17
N VAL A 334 -25.60 41.01 5.30
CA VAL A 334 -25.41 39.76 4.54
C VAL A 334 -24.88 38.67 5.47
N GLU A 335 -25.24 37.44 5.19
CA GLU A 335 -24.71 36.28 5.85
C GLU A 335 -23.61 35.67 4.95
N ILE A 336 -22.41 35.55 5.46
CA ILE A 336 -21.24 34.99 4.75
C ILE A 336 -20.55 33.93 5.60
N GLY A 337 -19.85 32.98 4.97
CA GLY A 337 -18.99 32.06 5.70
C GLY A 337 -17.81 32.75 6.36
N THR A 338 -17.36 32.23 7.51
CA THR A 338 -16.26 32.82 8.31
C THR A 338 -14.88 32.64 7.66
N GLY A 339 -14.71 31.72 6.70
CA GLY A 339 -13.42 31.44 6.08
C GLY A 339 -12.88 32.55 5.19
N LEU A 340 -11.55 32.65 5.06
CA LEU A 340 -10.82 33.65 4.26
C LEU A 340 -11.35 33.75 2.81
N GLU A 341 -11.64 32.61 2.17
CA GLU A 341 -12.15 32.58 0.79
C GLU A 341 -13.50 33.33 0.63
N ASN A 342 -14.35 33.26 1.65
CA ASN A 342 -15.63 33.95 1.66
C ASN A 342 -15.46 35.46 1.78
N LEU A 343 -14.52 35.92 2.61
CA LEU A 343 -14.15 37.32 2.73
C LEU A 343 -13.57 37.86 1.43
N GLN A 344 -12.61 37.15 0.85
CA GLN A 344 -12.00 37.50 -0.44
C GLN A 344 -13.05 37.56 -1.58
N SER A 345 -13.97 36.61 -1.61
CA SER A 345 -15.07 36.61 -2.60
C SER A 345 -15.97 37.80 -2.45
N ALA A 346 -16.30 38.23 -1.22
CA ALA A 346 -17.18 39.35 -0.94
C ALA A 346 -16.59 40.69 -1.35
N VAL A 347 -15.27 40.87 -1.23
CA VAL A 347 -14.57 42.12 -1.61
C VAL A 347 -13.94 42.06 -2.98
N GLY A 348 -13.92 40.89 -3.64
CA GLY A 348 -13.47 40.70 -5.00
C GLY A 348 -11.95 40.69 -5.19
N GLY A 349 -11.18 40.20 -4.19
CA GLY A 349 -9.72 40.09 -4.24
C GLY A 349 -9.07 39.81 -2.90
N TYR A 350 -7.76 39.95 -2.80
CA TYR A 350 -7.05 39.82 -1.52
C TYR A 350 -7.55 40.88 -0.52
N ILE A 351 -7.58 40.52 0.75
CA ILE A 351 -8.16 41.38 1.78
C ILE A 351 -7.13 42.20 2.49
N GLU A 352 -7.43 43.50 2.69
CA GLU A 352 -6.83 44.36 3.68
C GLU A 352 -7.83 44.57 4.81
N VAL A 353 -7.35 44.57 6.05
CA VAL A 353 -8.15 44.79 7.26
C VAL A 353 -7.68 46.02 7.98
N VAL A 354 -8.58 46.97 8.24
CA VAL A 354 -8.31 48.17 9.02
C VAL A 354 -9.25 48.32 10.20
N TYR A 355 -8.77 48.95 11.25
CA TYR A 355 -9.47 49.11 12.54
C TYR A 355 -9.66 50.60 12.84
N PRO A 356 -10.55 51.30 12.11
CA PRO A 356 -10.65 52.77 12.20
C PRO A 356 -11.55 53.24 13.34
N PHE A 357 -12.07 52.36 14.19
CA PHE A 357 -13.06 52.68 15.22
C PHE A 357 -12.62 52.14 16.58
N ASP A 358 -13.09 52.77 17.66
CA ASP A 358 -12.89 52.30 19.05
C ASP A 358 -13.78 51.07 19.37
N GLU A 359 -14.84 50.90 18.63
CA GLU A 359 -15.71 49.72 18.73
C GLU A 359 -15.03 48.45 18.25
N PRO A 360 -15.33 47.26 18.78
CA PRO A 360 -14.76 46.00 18.38
C PRO A 360 -15.32 45.52 17.01
N VAL A 361 -14.96 46.26 15.96
CA VAL A 361 -15.29 46.01 14.56
C VAL A 361 -14.08 46.27 13.67
N ALA A 362 -14.04 45.59 12.52
CA ALA A 362 -13.04 45.84 11.49
C ALA A 362 -13.71 46.11 10.12
N LEU A 363 -12.99 46.84 9.27
CA LEU A 363 -13.33 46.94 7.85
C LEU A 363 -12.43 45.98 7.08
N VAL A 364 -13.07 45.11 6.29
CA VAL A 364 -12.39 44.20 5.38
C VAL A 364 -12.65 44.66 3.95
N MET A 365 -11.60 45.01 3.22
CA MET A 365 -11.68 45.56 1.89
C MET A 365 -10.67 44.91 0.94
N ASN A 366 -10.78 45.21 -0.36
CA ASN A 366 -9.82 44.72 -1.35
C ASN A 366 -8.50 45.51 -1.21
N GLU A 367 -7.38 44.79 -0.96
CA GLU A 367 -6.04 45.36 -0.79
C GLU A 367 -5.58 46.15 -2.04
N GLU A 368 -5.85 45.67 -3.22
CA GLU A 368 -5.45 46.24 -4.50
C GLU A 368 -6.54 47.14 -5.15
N GLY A 369 -7.68 47.32 -4.48
CA GLY A 369 -8.85 47.95 -5.06
C GLY A 369 -8.59 49.34 -5.68
N LYS A 370 -7.68 50.15 -5.11
CA LYS A 370 -7.28 51.44 -5.67
C LYS A 370 -6.36 51.27 -6.88
N LEU A 371 -5.47 50.27 -6.86
CA LEU A 371 -4.53 49.94 -7.94
C LEU A 371 -5.27 49.36 -9.15
N ASP A 372 -6.28 48.55 -8.91
CA ASP A 372 -7.13 47.96 -9.90
C ASP A 372 -8.18 48.92 -10.48
N GLY A 373 -8.24 50.12 -9.94
CA GLY A 373 -9.16 51.15 -10.40
C GLY A 373 -10.62 50.86 -10.09
N LEU A 374 -10.89 50.10 -9.01
CA LEU A 374 -12.26 49.86 -8.55
C LEU A 374 -12.98 51.17 -8.23
N PRO A 375 -14.33 51.22 -8.38
CA PRO A 375 -15.07 52.43 -8.05
C PRO A 375 -14.88 52.84 -6.61
N LEU A 376 -14.62 54.14 -6.36
CA LEU A 376 -14.51 54.71 -5.03
C LEU A 376 -15.88 54.57 -4.31
N ASN A 377 -15.85 54.22 -3.03
CA ASN A 377 -17.06 53.80 -2.28
C ASN A 377 -17.39 54.78 -1.14
N ARG A 378 -16.60 54.81 -0.08
CA ARG A 378 -16.82 55.63 1.10
C ARG A 378 -15.51 56.29 1.54
N ALA A 379 -15.58 57.50 2.02
CA ALA A 379 -14.46 58.17 2.66
C ALA A 379 -14.33 57.76 4.12
N LEU A 380 -13.13 57.44 4.55
CA LEU A 380 -12.79 57.24 5.95
C LEU A 380 -12.33 58.59 6.53
N ARG A 381 -12.95 58.98 7.65
CA ARG A 381 -12.76 60.26 8.30
C ARG A 381 -12.25 60.07 9.72
N ASP A 382 -11.40 61.02 10.14
CA ASP A 382 -10.97 61.13 11.51
C ASP A 382 -12.04 61.80 12.41
N ASP A 383 -11.76 61.96 13.69
CA ASP A 383 -12.68 62.56 14.68
C ASP A 383 -12.98 64.06 14.37
N ASN A 384 -12.19 64.72 13.57
CA ASN A 384 -12.42 66.07 13.13
C ASN A 384 -13.24 66.15 11.82
N GLY A 385 -13.59 64.99 11.24
CA GLY A 385 -14.32 64.86 9.99
C GLY A 385 -13.42 65.02 8.73
N GLU A 386 -12.10 65.08 8.90
CA GLU A 386 -11.15 65.16 7.79
C GLU A 386 -10.99 63.79 7.13
N ILE A 387 -10.99 63.74 5.78
CA ILE A 387 -10.81 62.54 5.02
C ILE A 387 -9.34 62.14 5.02
N TYR A 388 -9.02 61.02 5.64
CA TYR A 388 -7.66 60.49 5.64
C TYR A 388 -7.48 59.36 4.63
N ASP A 389 -8.56 58.63 4.26
CA ASP A 389 -8.54 57.61 3.22
C ASP A 389 -9.89 57.45 2.51
N VAL A 390 -9.89 56.74 1.39
CA VAL A 390 -11.09 56.39 0.60
C VAL A 390 -11.05 54.91 0.24
N VAL A 391 -12.11 54.17 0.56
CA VAL A 391 -12.26 52.76 0.17
C VAL A 391 -12.63 52.67 -1.29
N ALA A 392 -11.96 51.78 -2.04
CA ALA A 392 -12.30 51.46 -3.41
C ALA A 392 -12.85 49.99 -3.49
N GLY A 393 -13.90 49.81 -4.25
CA GLY A 393 -14.61 48.51 -4.33
C GLY A 393 -15.59 48.27 -3.17
N SER A 394 -16.11 47.08 -3.06
CA SER A 394 -16.95 46.64 -1.94
C SER A 394 -16.13 46.40 -0.71
N PHE A 395 -16.69 46.65 0.46
CA PHE A 395 -16.08 46.31 1.73
C PHE A 395 -17.11 45.77 2.72
N LEU A 396 -16.61 45.04 3.72
CA LEU A 396 -17.41 44.51 4.82
C LEU A 396 -17.10 45.23 6.11
N VAL A 397 -18.11 45.44 6.94
CA VAL A 397 -17.94 45.74 8.36
C VAL A 397 -18.22 44.44 9.11
N VAL A 398 -17.23 43.97 9.84
CA VAL A 398 -17.26 42.71 10.57
C VAL A 398 -17.08 42.94 12.07
N GLY A 399 -17.73 42.15 12.92
CA GLY A 399 -17.50 42.14 14.35
C GLY A 399 -16.15 41.49 14.67
N LEU A 400 -15.60 41.80 15.84
CA LEU A 400 -14.40 41.16 16.40
C LEU A 400 -14.80 40.28 17.56
N THR A 401 -14.28 39.04 17.58
CA THR A 401 -14.31 38.11 18.70
C THR A 401 -12.94 38.03 19.35
N ASP A 402 -12.80 37.22 20.40
CA ASP A 402 -11.50 37.03 21.07
C ASP A 402 -10.46 36.32 20.16
N GLU A 403 -10.90 35.59 19.16
CA GLU A 403 -10.02 34.77 18.32
C GLU A 403 -10.04 35.15 16.83
N ASP A 404 -11.17 35.68 16.29
CA ASP A 404 -11.33 35.93 14.85
C ASP A 404 -12.46 36.96 14.57
N PHE A 405 -12.80 37.12 13.27
CA PHE A 405 -13.97 37.89 12.85
C PHE A 405 -15.26 37.16 13.22
N GLY A 406 -16.31 37.95 13.50
CA GLY A 406 -17.61 37.43 13.87
C GLY A 406 -18.77 38.29 13.36
N SER A 407 -19.97 37.89 13.76
CA SER A 407 -21.18 38.64 13.46
C SER A 407 -21.18 39.99 14.15
N LEU A 408 -21.67 41.03 13.45
CA LEU A 408 -22.06 42.29 14.12
C LEU A 408 -23.20 42.07 15.09
N THR A 409 -23.10 42.69 16.26
CA THR A 409 -24.26 42.80 17.16
C THR A 409 -25.35 43.69 16.52
N PRO A 410 -26.63 43.54 16.96
CA PRO A 410 -27.70 44.41 16.44
C PRO A 410 -27.42 45.92 16.56
N ASP A 411 -26.74 46.33 17.65
CA ASP A 411 -26.41 47.73 17.90
C ASP A 411 -25.27 48.19 16.96
N GLN A 412 -24.24 47.36 16.78
CA GLN A 412 -23.18 47.61 15.82
C GLN A 412 -23.73 47.70 14.39
N MET A 413 -24.56 46.73 14.00
CA MET A 413 -25.18 46.70 12.68
C MET A 413 -25.90 48.03 12.38
N LYS A 414 -26.74 48.50 13.34
CA LYS A 414 -27.45 49.77 13.20
C LYS A 414 -26.51 50.98 13.14
N THR A 415 -25.51 51.00 14.00
CA THR A 415 -24.53 52.12 14.05
C THR A 415 -23.78 52.27 12.75
N PHE A 416 -23.32 51.13 12.20
CA PHE A 416 -22.52 51.16 10.93
C PHE A 416 -23.38 51.26 9.69
N GLU A 417 -24.65 50.78 9.72
CA GLU A 417 -25.62 51.07 8.67
C GLU A 417 -25.90 52.57 8.56
N GLU A 418 -26.14 53.24 9.69
CA GLU A 418 -26.31 54.71 9.73
C GLU A 418 -25.04 55.44 9.29
N LYS A 419 -23.83 55.01 9.74
CA LYS A 419 -22.55 55.62 9.42
C LYS A 419 -22.22 55.57 7.93
N PHE A 420 -22.48 54.48 7.28
CA PHE A 420 -22.21 54.27 5.86
C PHE A 420 -23.44 54.39 4.95
N HIS A 421 -24.56 54.89 5.49
CA HIS A 421 -25.85 54.94 4.79
C HIS A 421 -25.75 55.52 3.40
N SER A 422 -25.22 56.74 3.29
CA SER A 422 -25.21 57.48 2.06
C SER A 422 -23.99 57.19 1.17
N PRO A 423 -24.16 56.68 -0.03
CA PRO A 423 -23.10 56.60 -1.03
C PRO A 423 -22.52 57.94 -1.35
N GLU A 424 -21.25 57.97 -1.67
CA GLU A 424 -20.48 59.21 -1.89
C GLU A 424 -19.96 59.31 -3.34
N VAL A 425 -19.98 60.51 -3.89
CA VAL A 425 -19.30 60.86 -5.13
C VAL A 425 -18.07 61.67 -4.82
N PHE A 426 -16.95 61.28 -5.45
CA PHE A 426 -15.66 61.89 -5.20
C PHE A 426 -15.32 62.92 -6.28
N VAL A 427 -15.12 64.16 -5.87
CA VAL A 427 -14.76 65.25 -6.75
C VAL A 427 -13.35 65.74 -6.41
N ARG A 428 -12.46 65.81 -7.40
CA ARG A 428 -11.11 66.33 -7.21
C ARG A 428 -11.13 67.84 -7.19
N MET A 429 -10.73 68.48 -6.10
CA MET A 429 -10.62 69.92 -5.97
C MET A 429 -9.15 70.28 -5.66
N GLY A 430 -8.41 70.74 -6.66
CA GLY A 430 -7.00 71.11 -6.53
C GLY A 430 -6.12 69.91 -6.14
N ARG A 431 -5.53 69.90 -4.96
CA ARG A 431 -4.72 68.81 -4.40
C ARG A 431 -5.53 67.84 -3.52
N GLY A 432 -6.79 68.14 -3.17
CA GLY A 432 -7.63 67.35 -2.29
C GLY A 432 -8.75 66.61 -3.04
N ILE A 433 -9.36 65.67 -2.33
CA ILE A 433 -10.59 64.94 -2.73
C ILE A 433 -11.69 65.39 -1.79
N MET A 434 -12.83 65.81 -2.37
CA MET A 434 -14.05 66.08 -1.62
C MET A 434 -15.04 64.97 -1.90
N ALA A 435 -15.61 64.38 -0.84
CA ALA A 435 -16.66 63.38 -0.91
C ALA A 435 -18.01 64.07 -0.70
N VAL A 436 -18.93 63.89 -1.63
CA VAL A 436 -20.27 64.46 -1.58
C VAL A 436 -21.31 63.33 -1.51
N PRO A 437 -22.15 63.30 -0.44
CA PRO A 437 -23.19 62.26 -0.32
C PRO A 437 -24.18 62.34 -1.46
N LEU A 438 -24.60 61.18 -1.99
CA LEU A 438 -25.68 61.06 -2.99
C LEU A 438 -27.02 61.13 -2.30
N PRO A 439 -28.00 61.92 -2.84
CA PRO A 439 -29.38 61.87 -2.35
C PRO A 439 -30.05 60.51 -2.54
N ASP A 440 -30.86 60.08 -1.58
CA ASP A 440 -31.52 58.75 -1.56
C ASP A 440 -32.32 58.44 -2.84
N GLU A 441 -33.01 59.41 -3.39
CA GLU A 441 -33.76 59.26 -4.65
C GLU A 441 -32.89 58.84 -5.87
N LYS A 442 -31.61 59.11 -5.83
CA LYS A 442 -30.66 58.70 -6.89
C LYS A 442 -30.11 57.31 -6.66
N VAL A 443 -30.02 56.87 -5.42
CA VAL A 443 -29.56 55.53 -5.03
C VAL A 443 -30.62 54.49 -5.38
N GLU A 444 -31.87 54.76 -5.03
CA GLU A 444 -33.01 53.84 -5.34
C GLU A 444 -33.16 53.58 -6.85
N LYS A 445 -32.99 54.63 -7.68
CA LYS A 445 -33.06 54.47 -9.16
C LYS A 445 -31.87 53.69 -9.76
N GLN A 446 -30.79 53.48 -9.05
CA GLN A 446 -29.66 52.64 -9.49
C GLN A 446 -29.81 51.21 -9.03
N GLN A 447 -30.45 50.95 -7.87
CA GLN A 447 -30.74 49.63 -7.36
C GLN A 447 -31.83 48.92 -8.26
N ASP A 448 -32.86 49.62 -8.67
CA ASP A 448 -33.90 49.08 -9.57
C ASP A 448 -33.37 48.64 -10.95
N LYS A 449 -32.27 49.21 -11.41
CA LYS A 449 -31.63 48.82 -12.68
C LYS A 449 -30.75 47.52 -12.57
N LYS A 450 -30.35 47.11 -11.36
CA LYS A 450 -29.54 45.90 -11.16
C LYS A 450 -30.38 44.63 -10.97
N VAL A 451 -31.65 44.77 -10.60
CA VAL A 451 -32.58 43.63 -10.41
C VAL A 451 -32.99 42.95 -11.75
N ASP A 452 -32.79 43.63 -12.88
CA ASP A 452 -33.11 43.12 -14.23
C ASP A 452 -31.90 42.45 -14.97
N ALA A 453 -30.79 42.19 -14.32
CA ALA A 453 -29.65 41.49 -14.92
C ALA A 453 -29.82 39.96 -14.77
N PRO A 454 -29.64 39.14 -15.82
CA PRO A 454 -29.92 37.71 -15.75
C PRO A 454 -28.89 36.98 -14.89
N GLU A 455 -29.37 36.03 -14.06
CA GLU A 455 -28.57 35.08 -13.28
C GLU A 455 -27.43 34.45 -14.12
N LEU A 456 -26.21 34.64 -13.71
CA LEU A 456 -25.04 33.98 -14.29
C LEU A 456 -25.12 32.48 -13.97
N LYS A 457 -25.53 31.68 -14.97
CA LYS A 457 -25.42 30.22 -14.92
C LYS A 457 -23.93 29.81 -14.87
N LEU A 458 -23.52 29.22 -13.78
CA LEU A 458 -22.22 28.53 -13.66
C LEU A 458 -22.15 27.42 -14.72
N HIS A 459 -21.34 27.61 -15.75
CA HIS A 459 -20.95 26.52 -16.64
C HIS A 459 -19.84 25.70 -16.00
N LYS A 460 -20.17 24.47 -15.56
CA LYS A 460 -19.19 23.40 -15.34
C LYS A 460 -18.51 23.07 -16.67
N LYS A 461 -17.26 23.46 -16.85
CA LYS A 461 -16.39 22.89 -17.90
C LYS A 461 -15.79 21.60 -17.37
N VAL A 462 -16.34 20.47 -17.81
CA VAL A 462 -15.67 19.18 -17.83
C VAL A 462 -14.61 19.26 -18.93
N LYS A 463 -13.34 19.14 -18.58
CA LYS A 463 -12.29 18.83 -19.55
C LYS A 463 -12.15 17.31 -19.60
N GLU A 464 -12.70 16.69 -20.62
CA GLU A 464 -12.17 15.47 -21.21
C GLU A 464 -10.91 15.85 -22.00
N GLU A 465 -9.80 15.27 -21.69
CA GLU A 465 -8.68 15.12 -22.60
C GLU A 465 -8.28 13.65 -22.64
N THR A 466 -8.64 13.03 -23.76
CA THR A 466 -8.15 11.77 -24.30
C THR A 466 -6.70 11.98 -24.80
N LEU A 467 -5.76 11.15 -24.37
CA LEU A 467 -4.80 10.41 -25.21
C LEU A 467 -3.81 9.68 -24.30
#